data_4cc10b89a68f48a247b612457323f660
#
_entry.id   4cc10b89a68f48a247b612457323f660
#
_cell.length_a   1.000
_cell.length_b   1.000
_cell.length_c   1.000
_cell.angle_alpha   90.00
_cell.angle_beta   90.00
_cell.angle_gamma   90.00
#
_symmetry.space_group_name_H-M   'P 1'
#
loop_
_entity.id
_entity.type
_entity.pdbx_description
1 polymer ?
#
loop_
_entity_poly.entity_id
_entity_poly.type
_entity_poly.pdbx_seq_one_letter_code
_entity_poly.pdbx_strand_id
1 'polypeptide(L)'
;MDDFPNDFFKQKLEKIIFEPEIRFVGFVNTKGDLVEGRFRKDVIPFENDEEQQRIFRELALRISTRKKFDYSMGAVKYSASRREKLVMMSFPLKNMILLITAEPNVNLDRLAYKIIQILGQDWSEFFGE
;
A
#
# COMPACT_ATOMS: atom_id res chain seq x y z
N MET A 1 20.52 1.20 1.57
CA MET A 1 20.35 2.28 2.55
C MET A 1 18.95 2.85 2.45
N ASP A 2 18.28 2.86 3.55
CA ASP A 2 16.90 3.33 3.58
C ASP A 2 16.83 4.83 3.70
N ASP A 3 15.87 5.44 3.04
CA ASP A 3 15.61 6.87 3.16
C ASP A 3 14.68 7.18 4.32
N PHE A 4 14.34 6.16 5.12
CA PHE A 4 13.35 6.28 6.18
C PHE A 4 13.98 6.01 7.54
N PRO A 5 13.55 6.73 8.59
CA PRO A 5 14.00 6.43 9.95
C PRO A 5 13.64 5.00 10.34
N ASN A 6 14.36 4.46 11.34
CA ASN A 6 14.17 3.07 11.75
C ASN A 6 12.75 2.72 12.14
N ASP A 7 12.04 3.67 12.78
CA ASP A 7 10.68 3.41 13.26
C ASP A 7 9.60 3.85 12.29
N PHE A 8 9.99 4.35 11.13
CA PHE A 8 9.04 4.96 10.20
C PHE A 8 7.91 4.02 9.85
N PHE A 9 8.26 2.82 9.38
CA PHE A 9 7.23 1.88 8.90
C PHE A 9 6.32 1.43 10.02
N LYS A 10 6.88 1.15 11.18
CA LYS A 10 6.09 0.69 12.31
C LYS A 10 5.11 1.75 12.77
N GLN A 11 5.55 3.00 12.87
CA GLN A 11 4.70 4.11 13.27
C GLN A 11 3.58 4.36 12.28
N LYS A 12 3.91 4.36 10.98
CA LYS A 12 2.90 4.60 9.96
C LYS A 12 1.91 3.45 9.90
N LEU A 13 2.41 2.23 10.03
CA LEU A 13 1.57 1.04 10.04
C LEU A 13 0.53 1.11 11.14
N GLU A 14 0.93 1.50 12.36
CA GLU A 14 0.01 1.59 13.48
C GLU A 14 -1.07 2.63 13.25
N LYS A 15 -0.71 3.76 12.65
CA LYS A 15 -1.69 4.79 12.34
C LYS A 15 -2.66 4.35 11.26
N ILE A 16 -2.17 3.65 10.25
CA ILE A 16 -3.00 3.18 9.15
C ILE A 16 -3.98 2.11 9.62
N ILE A 17 -3.48 1.13 10.37
CA ILE A 17 -4.33 0.02 10.80
C ILE A 17 -5.41 0.47 11.78
N PHE A 18 -5.25 1.64 12.36
CA PHE A 18 -6.26 2.22 13.25
C PHE A 18 -7.53 2.60 12.49
N GLU A 19 -7.44 2.84 11.19
CA GLU A 19 -8.62 3.12 10.36
C GLU A 19 -9.49 1.88 10.27
N PRO A 20 -10.76 1.97 10.68
CA PRO A 20 -11.58 0.75 10.82
C PRO A 20 -11.88 0.03 9.52
N GLU A 21 -11.73 0.71 8.39
CA GLU A 21 -11.97 0.10 7.08
C GLU A 21 -10.81 -0.75 6.59
N ILE A 22 -9.64 -0.61 7.21
CA ILE A 22 -8.43 -1.29 6.78
C ILE A 22 -8.42 -2.70 7.36
N ARG A 23 -8.12 -3.68 6.49
CA ARG A 23 -8.01 -5.08 6.89
C ARG A 23 -6.55 -5.49 7.09
N PHE A 24 -5.67 -5.02 6.22
CA PHE A 24 -4.24 -5.34 6.26
C PHE A 24 -3.47 -4.12 5.80
N VAL A 25 -2.31 -3.91 6.41
CA VAL A 25 -1.34 -2.90 5.96
C VAL A 25 0.03 -3.54 5.97
N GLY A 26 0.80 -3.32 4.90
CA GLY A 26 2.14 -3.87 4.83
C GLY A 26 3.05 -3.01 3.98
N PHE A 27 4.31 -2.94 4.38
CA PHE A 27 5.35 -2.32 3.57
C PHE A 27 6.18 -3.43 2.95
N VAL A 28 6.23 -3.41 1.63
CA VAL A 28 6.86 -4.45 0.81
C VAL A 28 8.02 -3.80 0.07
N ASN A 29 9.17 -4.47 0.04
CA ASN A 29 10.31 -3.92 -0.69
C ASN A 29 10.18 -4.22 -2.18
N THR A 30 11.11 -3.72 -2.98
CA THR A 30 11.03 -3.86 -4.43
C THR A 30 11.24 -5.29 -4.92
N LYS A 31 11.70 -6.18 -4.05
CA LYS A 31 11.84 -7.60 -4.37
C LYS A 31 10.59 -8.40 -4.04
N GLY A 32 9.62 -7.77 -3.38
CA GLY A 32 8.41 -8.45 -2.98
C GLY A 32 8.45 -9.08 -1.61
N ASP A 33 9.40 -8.66 -0.78
CA ASP A 33 9.49 -9.16 0.59
C ASP A 33 8.79 -8.21 1.54
N LEU A 34 8.04 -8.77 2.47
CA LEU A 34 7.35 -7.98 3.49
C LEU A 34 8.35 -7.50 4.53
N VAL A 35 8.38 -6.18 4.74
CA VAL A 35 9.26 -5.56 5.73
C VAL A 35 8.56 -5.42 7.07
N GLU A 36 7.34 -4.88 7.04
CA GLU A 36 6.47 -4.75 8.20
C GLU A 36 5.05 -4.93 7.72
N GLY A 37 4.25 -5.63 8.51
CA GLY A 37 2.85 -5.81 8.12
C GLY A 37 2.00 -6.26 9.29
N ARG A 38 0.70 -6.01 9.19
CA ARG A 38 -0.25 -6.37 10.23
C ARG A 38 -1.66 -6.44 9.68
N PHE A 39 -2.40 -7.46 10.11
CA PHE A 39 -3.85 -7.52 9.92
C PHE A 39 -4.54 -6.83 11.09
N ARG A 40 -5.69 -6.24 10.82
CA ARG A 40 -6.58 -5.79 11.89
C ARG A 40 -6.94 -7.01 12.75
N LYS A 41 -7.08 -6.81 14.06
CA LYS A 41 -7.17 -7.91 15.03
C LYS A 41 -8.29 -8.90 14.75
N ASP A 42 -9.43 -8.40 14.26
CA ASP A 42 -10.62 -9.24 14.05
C ASP A 42 -10.71 -9.82 12.66
N VAL A 43 -9.70 -9.58 11.81
CA VAL A 43 -9.73 -10.02 10.43
C VAL A 43 -9.17 -11.43 10.30
N ILE A 44 -9.89 -12.26 9.56
CA ILE A 44 -9.40 -13.57 9.14
C ILE A 44 -8.98 -13.41 7.69
N PRO A 45 -7.70 -13.61 7.37
CA PRO A 45 -7.24 -13.45 5.97
C PRO A 45 -7.95 -14.42 5.05
N PHE A 46 -8.24 -13.96 3.83
CA PHE A 46 -8.78 -14.83 2.80
C PHE A 46 -7.71 -15.71 2.18
N GLU A 47 -6.46 -15.22 2.18
CA GLU A 47 -5.33 -15.91 1.57
C GLU A 47 -4.49 -16.61 2.65
N ASN A 48 -3.80 -17.67 2.25
CA ASN A 48 -2.82 -18.30 3.13
C ASN A 48 -1.45 -17.64 2.95
N ASP A 49 -0.47 -18.09 3.74
CA ASP A 49 0.86 -17.47 3.72
C ASP A 49 1.53 -17.56 2.36
N GLU A 50 1.37 -18.68 1.68
CA GLU A 50 1.98 -18.88 0.38
C GLU A 50 1.37 -17.95 -0.67
N GLU A 51 0.06 -17.81 -0.65
CA GLU A 51 -0.64 -16.88 -1.54
C GLU A 51 -0.24 -15.44 -1.26
N GLN A 52 -0.08 -15.10 0.02
CA GLN A 52 0.33 -13.76 0.41
C GLN A 52 1.71 -13.44 -0.17
N GLN A 53 2.64 -14.37 -0.10
CA GLN A 53 3.97 -14.19 -0.69
C GLN A 53 3.88 -13.95 -2.19
N ARG A 54 3.04 -14.69 -2.87
CA ARG A 54 2.86 -14.50 -4.31
C ARG A 54 2.25 -13.15 -4.63
N ILE A 55 1.31 -12.70 -3.82
CA ILE A 55 0.71 -11.37 -3.99
C ILE A 55 1.77 -10.29 -3.90
N PHE A 56 2.63 -10.37 -2.90
CA PHE A 56 3.70 -9.38 -2.72
C PHE A 56 4.66 -9.35 -3.90
N ARG A 57 5.05 -10.51 -4.39
CA ARG A 57 5.98 -10.60 -5.51
C ARG A 57 5.36 -10.11 -6.81
N GLU A 58 4.12 -10.46 -7.03
CA GLU A 58 3.39 -10.00 -8.21
C GLU A 58 3.22 -8.49 -8.17
N LEU A 59 2.94 -7.94 -7.00
CA LEU A 59 2.81 -6.50 -6.82
C LEU A 59 4.12 -5.78 -7.17
N ALA A 60 5.23 -6.27 -6.64
CA ALA A 60 6.53 -5.67 -6.91
C ALA A 60 6.87 -5.69 -8.40
N LEU A 61 6.59 -6.81 -9.06
CA LEU A 61 6.84 -6.94 -10.48
C LEU A 61 5.95 -6.00 -11.30
N ARG A 62 4.68 -5.89 -10.94
CA ARG A 62 3.74 -5.03 -11.65
C ARG A 62 4.15 -3.56 -11.55
N ILE A 63 4.58 -3.13 -10.36
CA ILE A 63 5.03 -1.76 -10.17
C ILE A 63 6.28 -1.49 -10.97
N SER A 64 7.22 -2.42 -10.96
CA SER A 64 8.45 -2.30 -11.76
C SER A 64 8.14 -2.19 -13.25
N THR A 65 7.22 -3.00 -13.73
CA THR A 65 6.81 -2.98 -15.13
C THR A 65 6.18 -1.66 -15.53
N ARG A 66 5.35 -1.10 -14.67
CA ARG A 66 4.64 0.15 -14.95
C ARG A 66 5.56 1.36 -14.96
N LYS A 67 6.72 1.29 -14.30
CA LYS A 67 7.68 2.39 -14.30
C LYS A 67 8.17 2.75 -15.68
N LYS A 68 8.07 1.85 -16.63
CA LYS A 68 8.47 2.11 -18.02
C LYS A 68 7.69 3.27 -18.62
N PHE A 69 6.52 3.57 -18.10
CA PHE A 69 5.65 4.61 -18.65
C PHE A 69 5.69 5.91 -17.85
N ASP A 70 6.52 5.96 -16.79
CA ASP A 70 6.58 7.14 -15.92
C ASP A 70 7.00 8.37 -16.69
N TYR A 71 7.87 8.20 -17.66
CA TYR A 71 8.45 9.31 -18.37
C TYR A 71 7.47 9.94 -19.35
N SER A 72 6.50 9.19 -19.85
CA SER A 72 5.50 9.77 -20.74
C SER A 72 4.23 10.21 -19.98
N MET A 73 3.88 9.52 -18.91
CA MET A 73 2.61 9.76 -18.22
C MET A 73 2.78 10.19 -16.76
N GLY A 74 4.03 10.28 -16.28
CA GLY A 74 4.27 10.58 -14.89
C GLY A 74 4.21 9.32 -14.03
N ALA A 75 4.75 9.42 -12.82
CA ALA A 75 4.81 8.29 -11.90
C ALA A 75 3.41 7.92 -11.39
N VAL A 76 3.21 6.65 -11.12
CA VAL A 76 1.97 6.18 -10.51
C VAL A 76 1.90 6.66 -9.08
N LYS A 77 0.79 7.26 -8.68
CA LYS A 77 0.58 7.74 -7.32
C LYS A 77 -0.02 6.66 -6.45
N TYR A 78 -1.03 5.99 -6.93
CA TYR A 78 -1.54 4.78 -6.29
C TYR A 78 -2.32 3.98 -7.32
N SER A 79 -2.52 2.71 -7.01
CA SER A 79 -3.35 1.81 -7.81
C SER A 79 -4.33 1.12 -6.88
N ALA A 80 -5.50 0.77 -7.41
CA ALA A 80 -6.49 0.08 -6.62
C ALA A 80 -7.22 -0.93 -7.47
N SER A 81 -7.59 -2.05 -6.85
CA SER A 81 -8.49 -2.99 -7.46
C SER A 81 -9.61 -3.29 -6.47
N ARG A 82 -10.84 -3.18 -6.95
CA ARG A 82 -12.02 -3.49 -6.15
C ARG A 82 -12.44 -4.91 -6.48
N ARG A 83 -12.32 -5.79 -5.51
CA ARG A 83 -12.72 -7.18 -5.66
C ARG A 83 -14.03 -7.40 -4.89
N GLU A 84 -14.60 -8.57 -5.03
CA GLU A 84 -15.87 -8.85 -4.36
C GLU A 84 -15.77 -8.81 -2.85
N LYS A 85 -14.65 -9.29 -2.31
CA LYS A 85 -14.51 -9.44 -0.86
C LYS A 85 -13.67 -8.36 -0.21
N LEU A 86 -12.89 -7.62 -0.99
CA LEU A 86 -12.04 -6.57 -0.43
C LEU A 86 -11.58 -5.63 -1.53
N VAL A 87 -11.03 -4.52 -1.11
CA VAL A 87 -10.31 -3.60 -1.99
C VAL A 87 -8.82 -3.74 -1.68
N MET A 88 -8.00 -3.73 -2.70
CA MET A 88 -6.54 -3.76 -2.56
C MET A 88 -5.98 -2.48 -3.17
N MET A 89 -5.15 -1.76 -2.41
CA MET A 89 -4.52 -0.52 -2.87
C MET A 89 -3.02 -0.60 -2.66
N SER A 90 -2.27 -0.02 -3.59
CA SER A 90 -0.82 0.04 -3.48
C SER A 90 -0.34 1.47 -3.75
N PHE A 91 0.62 1.90 -2.95
CA PHE A 91 1.19 3.25 -3.02
C PHE A 91 2.69 3.07 -3.21
N PRO A 92 3.22 3.34 -4.40
CA PRO A 92 4.68 3.27 -4.59
C PRO A 92 5.34 4.41 -3.81
N LEU A 93 6.27 4.04 -2.96
CA LEU A 93 7.11 4.99 -2.26
C LEU A 93 8.49 4.91 -2.90
N LYS A 94 9.47 5.56 -2.29
CA LYS A 94 10.78 5.67 -2.93
C LYS A 94 11.41 4.31 -3.18
N ASN A 95 11.66 3.56 -2.12
CA ASN A 95 12.27 2.22 -2.22
C ASN A 95 11.35 1.15 -1.67
N MET A 96 10.07 1.46 -1.53
CA MET A 96 9.16 0.63 -0.79
C MET A 96 7.78 0.74 -1.42
N ILE A 97 6.94 -0.23 -1.17
CA ILE A 97 5.57 -0.23 -1.63
C ILE A 97 4.68 -0.39 -0.41
N LEU A 98 3.74 0.53 -0.24
CA LEU A 98 2.72 0.37 0.79
C LEU A 98 1.55 -0.36 0.17
N LEU A 99 1.22 -1.51 0.74
CA LEU A 99 0.06 -2.30 0.31
C LEU A 99 -0.96 -2.29 1.43
N ILE A 100 -2.20 -1.95 1.09
CA ILE A 100 -3.29 -2.06 2.05
C ILE A 100 -4.42 -2.86 1.42
N THR A 101 -5.18 -3.54 2.26
CA THR A 101 -6.48 -4.08 1.88
C THR A 101 -7.53 -3.48 2.78
N ALA A 102 -8.74 -3.34 2.27
CA ALA A 102 -9.81 -2.67 2.99
C ALA A 102 -11.13 -3.38 2.69
N GLU A 103 -12.14 -3.00 3.45
CA GLU A 103 -13.48 -3.53 3.25
C GLU A 103 -13.98 -3.21 1.84
N PRO A 104 -14.82 -4.06 1.25
CA PRO A 104 -15.12 -3.94 -0.18
C PRO A 104 -15.89 -2.69 -0.57
N ASN A 105 -16.58 -2.04 0.37
CA ASN A 105 -17.42 -0.88 0.07
C ASN A 105 -16.76 0.45 0.36
N VAL A 106 -15.45 0.44 0.61
CA VAL A 106 -14.75 1.66 1.00
C VAL A 106 -14.74 2.68 -0.14
N ASN A 107 -14.78 3.95 0.22
CA ASN A 107 -14.59 5.04 -0.74
C ASN A 107 -13.10 5.17 -1.01
N LEU A 108 -12.69 4.85 -2.23
CA LEU A 108 -11.26 4.77 -2.58
C LEU A 108 -10.57 6.12 -2.47
N ASP A 109 -11.19 7.17 -3.00
CA ASP A 109 -10.55 8.50 -2.98
C ASP A 109 -10.37 9.01 -1.57
N ARG A 110 -11.38 8.85 -0.72
CA ARG A 110 -11.29 9.28 0.65
C ARG A 110 -10.22 8.51 1.41
N LEU A 111 -10.16 7.20 1.19
CA LEU A 111 -9.18 6.38 1.86
C LEU A 111 -7.76 6.73 1.39
N ALA A 112 -7.58 6.92 0.07
CA ALA A 112 -6.29 7.31 -0.48
C ALA A 112 -5.81 8.62 0.14
N TYR A 113 -6.70 9.61 0.26
CA TYR A 113 -6.35 10.88 0.85
C TYR A 113 -5.89 10.72 2.30
N LYS A 114 -6.61 9.91 3.08
CA LYS A 114 -6.24 9.65 4.47
C LYS A 114 -4.87 8.98 4.58
N ILE A 115 -4.62 8.00 3.73
CA ILE A 115 -3.33 7.29 3.74
C ILE A 115 -2.20 8.25 3.42
N ILE A 116 -2.38 9.10 2.43
CA ILE A 116 -1.36 10.06 2.02
C ILE A 116 -1.05 11.03 3.17
N GLN A 117 -2.08 11.48 3.87
CA GLN A 117 -1.87 12.35 5.02
C GLN A 117 -1.11 11.65 6.15
N ILE A 118 -1.44 10.40 6.39
CA ILE A 118 -0.74 9.61 7.41
C ILE A 118 0.73 9.45 7.04
N LEU A 119 1.02 9.28 5.76
CA LEU A 119 2.40 9.16 5.29
C LEU A 119 3.16 10.48 5.43
N GLY A 120 2.46 11.58 5.68
CA GLY A 120 3.10 12.86 5.91
C GLY A 120 3.32 13.67 4.67
N GLN A 121 2.54 13.44 3.63
CA GLN A 121 2.65 14.18 2.38
C GLN A 121 1.36 14.93 2.11
N ASP A 122 1.48 16.01 1.36
CA ASP A 122 0.31 16.76 0.91
C ASP A 122 -0.29 16.10 -0.31
N TRP A 123 -1.58 16.31 -0.47
CA TRP A 123 -2.30 15.82 -1.64
C TRP A 123 -1.63 16.30 -2.93
N SER A 124 -1.29 17.58 -2.99
CA SER A 124 -0.68 18.15 -4.19
C SER A 124 0.70 17.56 -4.45
N GLU A 125 1.49 17.32 -3.40
CA GLU A 125 2.80 16.69 -3.56
C GLU A 125 2.68 15.27 -4.11
N PHE A 126 1.69 14.55 -3.62
CA PHE A 126 1.53 13.15 -3.97
C PHE A 126 0.87 13.00 -5.35
N PHE A 127 -0.19 13.74 -5.61
CA PHE A 127 -0.96 13.61 -6.84
C PHE A 127 -0.59 14.62 -7.91
N GLY A 128 0.15 15.66 -7.55
CA GLY A 128 0.46 16.75 -8.45
C GLY A 128 -0.69 17.73 -8.52
N GLU A 129 -0.49 18.77 -9.26
CA GLU A 129 -1.51 19.81 -9.42
C GLU A 129 -2.47 19.48 -10.51
#